data_73833829dc738122bdf0a2a1c3349f6f
#
_entry.id   73833829dc738122bdf0a2a1c3349f6f
#
_cell.length_a   1.000
_cell.length_b   1.000
_cell.length_c   1.000
_cell.angle_alpha   90.00
_cell.angle_beta   90.00
_cell.angle_gamma   90.00
#
_symmetry.space_group_name_H-M   'P 1'
#
loop_
_entity.id
_entity.type
_entity.pdbx_description
1 polymer ?
#
loop_
_entity_poly.entity_id
_entity_poly.type
_entity_poly.pdbx_seq_one_letter_code
_entity_poly.pdbx_strand_id
1 'polypeptide(L)'
;MDKGGKTDMGVRHWKTGRRILAVMLAGCMLLSSAGCGGSSQAGSENAGAQEEPEGAGREGQSGSGDEGQDGMQEEGQAGSENGASDGAQDGMAGGNKAGEATEEITDVTDTIPLNVIDDSYRTYYEVFVYSFCDSDGDGIGDLQGLISKLDYINDGDDSTDTDLGCNGIWLMPVNPSPTYHKYDVMDYYDIDAAYGTMEDFQELLAACERRGIKVIMDLVLNHSSSQNPWFMEACDYLRELGDGEPDVSECPSFAYYHFSKEKGAGCYAVEGTDWYYEAQFYSEMPDLNLDSEALRTEIEKIAGFWLDLGVGGFRLDAVKEFYTGNPKANIEFLSWFTGVVKERKEDAYLVGEAWLGISDYAQYYESGIDSLFNFAFADKGGIISKVVNGSPASRYGAESAALQETFGQYNENYIDAPFYTNHDMGRSAGYYAGENSEKQTKFAGAMNLLMSGSAFLYYGEELGMKGAGKDENKRAPMYWSKDAEKEGMCAGPPDMDAFEMKFDSLEEQEQESDSIYHYYKKVIRIRNQNPEIARGEVTYLEELSGDSFCVLRKQWEDSEIMLIFHTGEGTEELDLKNLTLNGAEISEKSIRGTLETGEEKVVVTGQKAVMPSYSILVLK
;
A
#
# COMPACT_ATOMS: atom_id res chain seq x y z
N MET A 1 -9.08 47.90 46.82
CA MET A 1 -8.85 48.85 45.73
C MET A 1 -8.23 48.03 44.63
N ASP A 2 -8.99 47.47 43.80
CA ASP A 2 -9.72 47.94 42.60
C ASP A 2 -8.83 47.75 41.36
N LYS A 3 -9.15 47.06 40.45
CA LYS A 3 -9.95 46.77 39.25
C LYS A 3 -9.12 45.83 38.34
N GLY A 4 -9.49 44.74 37.81
CA GLY A 4 -10.66 44.48 36.96
C GLY A 4 -10.35 44.75 35.49
N GLY A 5 -10.03 43.74 34.73
CA GLY A 5 -9.88 43.81 33.26
C GLY A 5 -10.10 42.45 32.64
N LYS A 6 -11.35 42.11 32.37
CA LYS A 6 -11.74 41.00 31.45
C LYS A 6 -11.67 41.55 30.04
N THR A 7 -10.91 40.92 29.18
CA THR A 7 -10.98 41.11 27.74
C THR A 7 -11.81 39.94 27.14
N ASP A 8 -12.95 40.34 26.67
CA ASP A 8 -13.95 39.57 25.94
C ASP A 8 -13.45 39.39 24.49
N MET A 9 -13.24 38.15 24.03
CA MET A 9 -12.97 37.86 22.62
C MET A 9 -14.25 37.33 21.99
N GLY A 10 -14.87 38.23 21.24
CA GLY A 10 -16.11 37.97 20.52
C GLY A 10 -15.93 36.93 19.39
N VAL A 11 -16.76 35.92 19.47
CA VAL A 11 -17.02 34.94 18.42
C VAL A 11 -17.72 35.64 17.27
N ARG A 12 -17.08 35.71 16.11
CA ARG A 12 -17.70 36.14 14.86
C ARG A 12 -18.31 34.92 14.16
N HIS A 13 -19.64 34.83 14.23
CA HIS A 13 -20.41 33.96 13.35
C HIS A 13 -20.36 34.49 11.90
N TRP A 14 -19.77 33.71 11.00
CA TRP A 14 -19.98 33.87 9.57
C TRP A 14 -21.13 32.95 9.13
N LYS A 15 -22.24 33.56 8.74
CA LYS A 15 -23.31 32.89 8.01
C LYS A 15 -23.01 33.02 6.51
N THR A 16 -22.56 31.96 5.88
CA THR A 16 -22.59 31.84 4.41
C THR A 16 -23.83 31.07 3.99
N GLY A 17 -24.64 31.73 3.20
CA GLY A 17 -25.89 31.15 2.69
C GLY A 17 -25.59 30.10 1.60
N ARG A 18 -26.00 28.89 1.84
CA ARG A 18 -26.03 27.80 0.85
C ARG A 18 -27.19 28.05 -0.13
N ARG A 19 -26.85 28.18 -1.42
CA ARG A 19 -27.78 27.96 -2.52
C ARG A 19 -27.80 26.48 -2.84
N ILE A 20 -28.90 25.82 -2.57
CA ILE A 20 -29.16 24.43 -2.94
C ILE A 20 -29.38 24.41 -4.45
N LEU A 21 -28.48 23.79 -5.20
CA LEU A 21 -28.71 23.40 -6.58
C LEU A 21 -28.94 21.88 -6.60
N ALA A 22 -30.19 21.49 -6.74
CA ALA A 22 -30.57 20.10 -6.94
C ALA A 22 -30.24 19.71 -8.39
N VAL A 23 -29.26 18.89 -8.60
CA VAL A 23 -29.01 18.20 -9.89
C VAL A 23 -29.59 16.81 -9.78
N MET A 24 -30.60 16.55 -10.59
CA MET A 24 -31.17 15.20 -10.76
C MET A 24 -30.13 14.27 -11.42
N LEU A 25 -29.77 13.22 -10.72
CA LEU A 25 -29.11 12.05 -11.31
C LEU A 25 -30.14 11.25 -12.12
N ALA A 26 -30.02 11.32 -13.45
CA ALA A 26 -30.70 10.42 -14.35
C ALA A 26 -29.79 9.22 -14.63
N GLY A 27 -30.22 8.04 -14.18
CA GLY A 27 -29.55 6.78 -14.39
C GLY A 27 -29.50 6.36 -15.85
N CYS A 28 -28.40 5.80 -16.26
CA CYS A 28 -28.28 4.94 -17.43
C CYS A 28 -28.13 3.48 -17.00
N MET A 29 -29.27 2.80 -16.80
CA MET A 29 -29.35 1.36 -16.94
C MET A 29 -29.53 1.05 -18.41
N LEU A 30 -28.58 0.38 -19.04
CA LEU A 30 -28.77 -0.26 -20.33
C LEU A 30 -29.14 -1.73 -20.12
N LEU A 31 -30.41 -1.97 -20.34
CA LEU A 31 -31.03 -3.27 -20.54
C LEU A 31 -30.51 -3.94 -21.81
N SER A 32 -30.11 -5.19 -21.71
CA SER A 32 -30.18 -6.12 -22.84
C SER A 32 -31.20 -7.21 -22.55
N SER A 33 -32.33 -7.07 -23.20
CA SER A 33 -33.43 -8.03 -23.23
C SER A 33 -33.33 -8.87 -24.50
N ALA A 34 -33.43 -10.18 -24.32
CA ALA A 34 -34.05 -11.13 -25.27
C ALA A 34 -34.47 -12.34 -24.44
N GLY A 35 -35.63 -12.76 -24.33
CA GLY A 35 -36.85 -12.82 -25.05
C GLY A 35 -37.29 -14.27 -25.16
N CYS A 36 -38.55 -14.59 -24.77
CA CYS A 36 -39.33 -15.83 -24.96
C CYS A 36 -39.10 -16.92 -23.91
N GLY A 37 -40.02 -17.39 -23.15
CA GLY A 37 -41.47 -17.55 -23.25
C GLY A 37 -41.82 -18.99 -22.87
N GLY A 38 -42.79 -19.21 -21.96
CA GLY A 38 -43.46 -20.51 -21.86
C GLY A 38 -43.49 -21.19 -20.49
N SER A 39 -44.54 -20.98 -19.88
CA SER A 39 -45.40 -21.63 -18.87
C SER A 39 -45.12 -23.05 -18.38
N SER A 40 -45.41 -23.20 -17.09
CA SER A 40 -46.23 -24.21 -16.37
C SER A 40 -45.56 -25.39 -15.67
N GLN A 41 -45.86 -25.40 -14.37
CA GLN A 41 -46.29 -26.51 -13.48
C GLN A 41 -45.35 -27.62 -13.06
N ALA A 42 -45.13 -27.62 -11.72
CA ALA A 42 -45.37 -28.69 -10.75
C ALA A 42 -44.67 -30.05 -10.89
N GLY A 43 -44.08 -30.50 -9.81
CA GLY A 43 -43.94 -31.94 -9.52
C GLY A 43 -42.63 -32.31 -8.84
N SER A 44 -42.66 -32.35 -7.56
CA SER A 44 -42.21 -33.36 -6.58
C SER A 44 -41.11 -34.37 -6.94
N GLU A 45 -40.27 -34.53 -5.93
CA GLU A 45 -39.72 -35.79 -5.37
C GLU A 45 -38.39 -36.33 -5.86
N ASN A 46 -37.53 -36.44 -4.89
CA ASN A 46 -36.73 -37.59 -4.40
C ASN A 46 -35.34 -37.91 -4.95
N ALA A 47 -34.39 -37.80 -4.04
CA ALA A 47 -33.48 -38.84 -3.50
C ALA A 47 -32.42 -39.50 -4.39
N GLY A 48 -31.25 -39.63 -3.78
CA GLY A 48 -30.19 -40.60 -4.06
C GLY A 48 -28.85 -39.95 -4.34
N ALA A 49 -27.98 -39.78 -3.44
CA ALA A 49 -27.06 -40.70 -2.74
C ALA A 49 -25.93 -41.24 -3.64
N GLN A 50 -24.70 -40.95 -3.16
CA GLN A 50 -23.47 -41.77 -3.26
C GLN A 50 -22.80 -41.84 -4.64
N GLU A 51 -21.48 -41.84 -4.86
CA GLU A 51 -20.33 -42.39 -4.11
C GLU A 51 -19.04 -41.79 -4.70
N GLU A 52 -18.02 -41.63 -3.85
CA GLU A 52 -16.62 -41.61 -4.29
C GLU A 52 -16.20 -42.96 -4.87
N PRO A 53 -15.08 -43.03 -5.62
CA PRO A 53 -14.03 -43.89 -5.08
C PRO A 53 -12.59 -43.37 -5.21
N GLU A 54 -11.82 -43.75 -4.20
CA GLU A 54 -10.38 -43.86 -4.15
C GLU A 54 -9.77 -44.77 -5.22
N GLY A 55 -8.46 -44.57 -5.44
CA GLY A 55 -7.62 -45.71 -5.76
C GLY A 55 -6.49 -45.50 -6.76
N ALA A 56 -5.34 -45.14 -6.28
CA ALA A 56 -4.01 -45.75 -6.43
C ALA A 56 -3.56 -46.35 -7.79
N GLY A 57 -2.37 -45.91 -8.21
CA GLY A 57 -1.32 -46.89 -8.52
C GLY A 57 -0.70 -46.92 -9.90
N ARG A 58 0.57 -46.52 -9.98
CA ARG A 58 1.72 -47.19 -10.63
C ARG A 58 1.97 -47.16 -12.15
N GLU A 59 3.13 -46.59 -12.46
CA GLU A 59 4.29 -47.11 -13.25
C GLU A 59 4.14 -47.48 -14.73
N GLY A 60 5.13 -47.05 -15.51
CA GLY A 60 5.61 -47.63 -16.76
C GLY A 60 6.07 -46.62 -17.80
N GLN A 61 7.23 -46.23 -17.79
CA GLN A 61 8.52 -46.55 -18.48
C GLN A 61 8.46 -46.69 -19.99
N SER A 62 9.48 -46.05 -20.62
CA SER A 62 10.14 -46.33 -21.92
C SER A 62 9.47 -45.75 -23.16
N GLY A 63 10.17 -45.22 -24.12
CA GLY A 63 11.57 -45.11 -24.42
C GLY A 63 11.76 -44.56 -25.85
N SER A 64 12.95 -44.08 -26.08
CA SER A 64 13.71 -44.07 -27.36
C SER A 64 13.11 -43.37 -28.56
N GLY A 65 13.80 -42.54 -29.19
CA GLY A 65 15.04 -42.37 -29.93
C GLY A 65 14.66 -41.51 -31.12
N ASP A 66 15.41 -40.90 -31.90
CA ASP A 66 16.81 -40.92 -32.23
C ASP A 66 17.06 -39.80 -33.26
N GLU A 67 18.22 -39.22 -33.20
CA GLU A 67 19.17 -38.75 -34.21
C GLU A 67 18.79 -37.76 -35.34
N GLY A 68 19.77 -36.88 -35.53
CA GLY A 68 20.23 -36.24 -36.76
C GLY A 68 20.76 -34.82 -36.53
N GLN A 69 21.93 -34.70 -36.15
CA GLN A 69 23.27 -34.26 -36.57
C GLN A 69 23.31 -33.68 -37.99
N ASP A 70 23.89 -32.49 -38.07
CA ASP A 70 25.11 -32.05 -38.78
C ASP A 70 25.09 -30.54 -38.90
N GLY A 71 26.10 -29.71 -38.65
CA GLY A 71 27.52 -29.94 -38.69
C GLY A 71 28.23 -28.77 -39.37
N MET A 72 29.28 -28.35 -38.75
CA MET A 72 30.45 -27.62 -39.30
C MET A 72 30.35 -26.10 -39.56
N GLN A 73 31.07 -25.27 -38.81
CA GLN A 73 32.52 -24.93 -38.88
C GLN A 73 32.84 -24.02 -40.09
N GLU A 74 33.67 -23.02 -40.09
CA GLU A 74 34.75 -22.50 -39.21
C GLU A 74 35.24 -21.17 -39.81
N GLU A 75 35.86 -20.34 -38.95
CA GLU A 75 37.04 -19.50 -39.16
C GLU A 75 36.97 -18.31 -40.14
N GLY A 76 37.57 -17.20 -39.89
CA GLY A 76 38.76 -16.84 -39.15
C GLY A 76 39.11 -15.35 -39.24
N GLN A 77 39.68 -14.94 -38.21
CA GLN A 77 40.86 -14.06 -37.99
C GLN A 77 41.15 -12.81 -38.87
N ALA A 78 41.22 -11.69 -38.14
CA ALA A 78 42.43 -10.90 -37.80
C ALA A 78 42.99 -9.86 -38.79
N GLY A 79 43.37 -8.71 -38.20
CA GLY A 79 44.43 -7.81 -38.70
C GLY A 79 44.00 -6.35 -38.58
N SER A 80 44.26 -5.65 -37.53
CA SER A 80 45.34 -4.71 -37.13
C SER A 80 45.82 -3.75 -38.23
N GLU A 81 45.82 -2.52 -37.96
CA GLU A 81 46.87 -1.55 -37.68
C GLU A 81 46.60 -0.13 -38.14
N ASN A 82 46.81 0.77 -37.22
CA ASN A 82 47.40 2.09 -37.19
C ASN A 82 47.55 2.97 -38.47
N GLY A 83 47.26 4.25 -38.26
CA GLY A 83 47.81 5.33 -39.08
C GLY A 83 47.29 6.72 -38.71
N ALA A 84 48.02 7.39 -37.85
CA ALA A 84 47.91 8.83 -37.63
C ALA A 84 48.51 9.61 -38.80
N SER A 85 47.91 10.80 -39.15
CA SER A 85 48.71 12.01 -39.38
C SER A 85 47.86 13.23 -39.72
N ASP A 86 48.26 14.29 -39.07
CA ASP A 86 48.07 15.73 -39.22
C ASP A 86 47.73 16.32 -40.62
N GLY A 87 47.08 17.46 -40.56
CA GLY A 87 47.06 18.41 -41.66
C GLY A 87 46.06 19.55 -41.57
N ALA A 88 46.54 20.69 -41.17
CA ALA A 88 45.97 21.98 -40.90
C ALA A 88 45.17 22.67 -42.02
N GLN A 89 44.29 23.59 -41.51
CA GLN A 89 43.95 24.97 -41.98
C GLN A 89 43.34 25.18 -43.36
N ASP A 90 42.20 25.79 -43.44
CA ASP A 90 41.86 27.20 -43.62
C ASP A 90 40.42 27.38 -44.13
N GLY A 91 39.63 28.19 -43.50
CA GLY A 91 39.21 29.47 -43.96
C GLY A 91 37.72 29.66 -44.36
N MET A 92 37.11 30.55 -43.64
CA MET A 92 36.06 31.51 -44.02
C MET A 92 34.56 31.13 -43.96
N ALA A 93 33.96 31.68 -42.93
CA ALA A 93 32.89 32.71 -42.92
C ALA A 93 31.47 32.34 -43.33
N GLY A 94 30.57 32.56 -42.41
CA GLY A 94 29.28 33.16 -42.71
C GLY A 94 28.05 32.40 -42.24
N GLY A 95 27.46 32.86 -41.16
CA GLY A 95 26.07 32.52 -40.86
C GLY A 95 25.78 32.31 -39.37
N ASN A 96 25.72 33.40 -38.62
CA ASN A 96 25.05 33.45 -37.33
C ASN A 96 23.60 32.98 -37.50
N LYS A 97 23.28 31.79 -37.03
CA LYS A 97 22.00 31.49 -36.43
C LYS A 97 22.31 31.28 -34.95
N ALA A 98 21.84 32.25 -34.15
CA ALA A 98 21.70 32.07 -32.72
C ALA A 98 20.84 30.84 -32.53
N GLY A 99 21.45 29.71 -32.15
CA GLY A 99 20.78 28.66 -31.47
C GLY A 99 20.46 29.23 -30.11
N GLU A 100 19.20 29.38 -29.79
CA GLU A 100 18.74 29.48 -28.42
C GLU A 100 19.33 28.25 -27.72
N ALA A 101 20.26 28.50 -26.81
CA ALA A 101 20.67 27.52 -25.84
C ALA A 101 19.40 27.20 -25.04
N THR A 102 18.83 26.02 -25.24
CA THR A 102 17.93 25.44 -24.28
C THR A 102 18.76 25.35 -23.01
N GLU A 103 18.51 26.21 -22.01
CA GLU A 103 19.00 26.00 -20.67
C GLU A 103 18.55 24.61 -20.29
N GLU A 104 19.49 23.70 -20.04
CA GLU A 104 19.20 22.43 -19.35
C GLU A 104 18.45 22.81 -18.10
N ILE A 105 17.19 22.36 -17.98
CA ILE A 105 16.43 22.52 -16.75
C ILE A 105 17.16 21.67 -15.72
N THR A 106 17.97 22.32 -14.89
CA THR A 106 18.49 21.69 -13.67
C THR A 106 17.32 21.13 -12.88
N ASP A 107 17.41 19.89 -12.42
CA ASP A 107 16.31 19.24 -11.69
C ASP A 107 15.93 20.10 -10.47
N VAL A 108 14.77 20.74 -10.54
CA VAL A 108 14.34 21.72 -9.52
C VAL A 108 14.14 21.05 -8.18
N THR A 109 13.93 19.71 -8.15
CA THR A 109 13.74 18.94 -6.94
C THR A 109 14.95 19.01 -6.00
N ASP A 110 16.16 19.10 -6.51
CA ASP A 110 17.38 19.16 -5.70
C ASP A 110 17.55 20.47 -4.95
N THR A 111 16.83 21.51 -5.34
CA THR A 111 16.95 22.86 -4.75
C THR A 111 15.82 23.21 -3.78
N ILE A 112 14.79 22.37 -3.68
CA ILE A 112 13.64 22.61 -2.82
C ILE A 112 13.85 21.82 -1.51
N PRO A 113 13.81 22.48 -0.32
CA PRO A 113 13.95 21.77 0.95
C PRO A 113 12.78 20.83 1.20
N LEU A 114 13.03 19.75 1.91
CA LEU A 114 11.98 18.85 2.35
C LEU A 114 11.09 19.54 3.39
N ASN A 115 9.79 19.21 3.35
CA ASN A 115 8.86 19.60 4.40
C ASN A 115 9.01 18.63 5.57
N VAL A 116 9.12 19.13 6.78
CA VAL A 116 9.14 18.29 7.98
C VAL A 116 7.77 17.68 8.19
N ILE A 117 7.72 16.34 8.22
CA ILE A 117 6.49 15.58 8.41
C ILE A 117 6.42 15.15 9.88
N ASP A 118 5.59 15.84 10.66
CA ASP A 118 5.39 15.59 12.08
C ASP A 118 3.96 15.15 12.44
N ASP A 119 3.11 14.99 11.45
CA ASP A 119 1.73 14.54 11.57
C ASP A 119 1.49 13.13 10.95
N SER A 120 0.24 12.79 10.70
CA SER A 120 -0.17 11.48 10.16
C SER A 120 -0.05 11.38 8.64
N TYR A 121 0.19 12.48 7.90
CA TYR A 121 0.30 12.49 6.44
C TYR A 121 1.69 12.05 5.96
N ARG A 122 2.01 10.78 6.17
CA ARG A 122 3.33 10.18 5.94
C ARG A 122 3.35 9.33 4.68
N THR A 123 4.55 8.94 4.26
CA THR A 123 4.77 7.84 3.33
C THR A 123 5.25 6.64 4.17
N TYR A 124 4.38 5.65 4.31
CA TYR A 124 4.66 4.44 5.07
C TYR A 124 5.27 3.37 4.18
N TYR A 125 6.35 2.76 4.66
CA TYR A 125 6.97 1.59 4.05
C TYR A 125 6.48 0.34 4.78
N GLU A 126 5.72 -0.51 4.09
CA GLU A 126 5.20 -1.77 4.64
C GLU A 126 6.30 -2.83 4.62
N VAL A 127 6.63 -3.38 5.78
CA VAL A 127 7.71 -4.36 5.96
C VAL A 127 7.17 -5.68 6.49
N PHE A 128 7.44 -6.75 5.74
CA PHE A 128 7.33 -8.11 6.23
C PHE A 128 8.72 -8.55 6.74
N VAL A 129 8.90 -8.52 8.06
CA VAL A 129 10.20 -8.75 8.71
C VAL A 129 10.82 -10.07 8.27
N TYR A 130 10.02 -11.16 8.20
CA TYR A 130 10.45 -12.51 7.78
C TYR A 130 11.28 -12.54 6.48
N SER A 131 10.95 -11.65 5.54
CA SER A 131 11.53 -11.64 4.19
C SER A 131 12.35 -10.39 3.89
N PHE A 132 12.64 -9.54 4.90
CA PHE A 132 13.26 -8.25 4.65
C PHE A 132 14.78 -8.28 4.69
N CYS A 133 15.38 -8.60 5.83
CA CYS A 133 16.83 -8.70 5.98
C CYS A 133 17.19 -9.65 7.13
N ASP A 134 18.01 -10.65 6.84
CA ASP A 134 18.53 -11.64 7.77
C ASP A 134 19.86 -11.16 8.34
N SER A 135 19.95 -10.93 9.66
CA SER A 135 21.16 -10.44 10.30
C SER A 135 22.03 -11.52 10.91
N ASP A 136 21.48 -12.71 11.19
CA ASP A 136 22.16 -13.80 11.91
C ASP A 136 22.46 -15.03 11.06
N GLY A 137 21.92 -15.08 9.83
CA GLY A 137 22.23 -16.09 8.82
C GLY A 137 21.40 -17.37 8.94
N ASP A 138 20.23 -17.31 9.57
CA ASP A 138 19.30 -18.44 9.70
C ASP A 138 18.32 -18.55 8.52
N GLY A 139 18.29 -17.56 7.64
CA GLY A 139 17.43 -17.47 6.46
C GLY A 139 16.13 -16.72 6.70
N ILE A 140 15.86 -16.27 7.90
CA ILE A 140 14.66 -15.50 8.30
C ILE A 140 15.09 -14.07 8.58
N GLY A 141 14.36 -13.10 8.06
CA GLY A 141 14.58 -11.69 8.39
C GLY A 141 14.19 -11.39 9.85
N ASP A 142 14.93 -10.47 10.46
CA ASP A 142 14.82 -10.15 11.87
C ASP A 142 14.86 -8.64 12.13
N LEU A 143 14.62 -8.22 13.39
CA LEU A 143 14.59 -6.82 13.77
C LEU A 143 15.96 -6.13 13.67
N GLN A 144 17.05 -6.84 13.93
CA GLN A 144 18.40 -6.30 13.77
C GLN A 144 18.74 -6.12 12.28
N GLY A 145 18.28 -7.03 11.42
CA GLY A 145 18.34 -6.88 9.97
C GLY A 145 17.58 -5.65 9.49
N LEU A 146 16.36 -5.43 10.00
CA LEU A 146 15.60 -4.22 9.69
C LEU A 146 16.32 -2.95 10.19
N ILE A 147 16.84 -2.95 11.42
CA ILE A 147 17.62 -1.83 11.96
C ILE A 147 18.82 -1.50 11.06
N SER A 148 19.50 -2.52 10.54
CA SER A 148 20.66 -2.35 9.63
C SER A 148 20.30 -1.69 8.29
N LYS A 149 19.01 -1.72 7.91
CA LYS A 149 18.48 -1.17 6.66
C LYS A 149 17.68 0.12 6.83
N LEU A 150 17.66 0.71 8.02
CA LEU A 150 16.92 1.95 8.23
C LEU A 150 17.46 3.11 7.37
N ASP A 151 18.77 3.19 7.15
CA ASP A 151 19.36 4.23 6.31
C ASP A 151 18.96 4.10 4.83
N TYR A 152 18.54 2.91 4.38
CA TYR A 152 17.93 2.71 3.06
C TYR A 152 16.51 3.31 3.01
N ILE A 153 15.74 3.16 4.11
CA ILE A 153 14.35 3.64 4.18
C ILE A 153 14.34 5.15 4.40
N ASN A 154 15.11 5.63 5.38
CA ASN A 154 15.32 7.04 5.71
C ASN A 154 16.54 7.16 6.62
N ASP A 155 17.53 7.93 6.21
CA ASP A 155 18.78 8.14 6.99
C ASP A 155 18.67 9.24 8.04
N GLY A 156 17.57 10.00 8.04
CA GLY A 156 17.29 11.09 8.97
C GLY A 156 18.05 12.39 8.65
N ASP A 157 18.66 12.49 7.47
CA ASP A 157 19.34 13.69 6.99
C ASP A 157 18.69 14.24 5.72
N ASP A 158 17.80 15.21 5.86
CA ASP A 158 17.08 15.87 4.75
C ASP A 158 18.00 16.54 3.72
N SER A 159 19.29 16.69 4.01
CA SER A 159 20.27 17.28 3.10
C SER A 159 20.90 16.28 2.12
N THR A 160 20.65 15.00 2.33
CA THR A 160 21.13 13.91 1.45
C THR A 160 20.04 13.42 0.51
N ASP A 161 20.43 12.55 -0.40
CA ASP A 161 19.59 11.86 -1.37
C ASP A 161 19.99 10.36 -1.40
N THR A 162 20.34 9.81 -0.22
CA THR A 162 20.89 8.46 -0.12
C THR A 162 19.85 7.41 0.25
N ASP A 163 18.66 7.83 0.68
CA ASP A 163 17.55 6.99 1.12
C ASP A 163 16.32 7.04 0.21
N LEU A 164 15.28 6.26 0.52
CA LEU A 164 13.98 6.34 -0.15
C LEU A 164 13.17 7.57 0.26
N GLY A 165 13.40 8.10 1.46
CA GLY A 165 12.63 9.20 2.04
C GLY A 165 11.29 8.82 2.65
N CYS A 166 11.03 7.53 2.92
CA CYS A 166 9.84 7.11 3.66
C CYS A 166 9.98 7.50 5.13
N ASN A 167 8.94 8.13 5.70
CA ASN A 167 8.96 8.66 7.06
C ASN A 167 7.97 7.96 8.01
N GLY A 168 7.46 6.80 7.58
CA GLY A 168 6.69 5.87 8.37
C GLY A 168 7.07 4.43 8.02
N ILE A 169 6.96 3.51 8.97
CA ILE A 169 7.06 2.07 8.76
C ILE A 169 5.78 1.42 9.27
N TRP A 170 5.17 0.58 8.45
CA TRP A 170 4.18 -0.38 8.88
C TRP A 170 4.84 -1.74 9.01
N LEU A 171 4.91 -2.25 10.26
CA LEU A 171 5.34 -3.61 10.54
C LEU A 171 4.14 -4.55 10.40
N MET A 172 4.19 -5.49 9.47
CA MET A 172 3.31 -6.66 9.47
C MET A 172 3.47 -7.39 10.80
N PRO A 173 2.58 -8.33 11.18
CA PRO A 173 2.58 -8.91 12.53
C PRO A 173 3.95 -9.41 12.97
N VAL A 174 4.36 -9.04 14.19
CA VAL A 174 5.65 -9.41 14.80
C VAL A 174 5.50 -10.22 16.09
N ASN A 175 4.27 -10.45 16.51
CA ASN A 175 3.97 -11.21 17.73
C ASN A 175 4.26 -12.71 17.56
N PRO A 176 4.51 -13.45 18.66
CA PRO A 176 4.65 -14.90 18.64
C PRO A 176 3.49 -15.60 17.92
N SER A 177 3.83 -16.45 16.97
CA SER A 177 2.87 -17.15 16.12
C SER A 177 3.46 -18.45 15.59
N PRO A 178 2.66 -19.51 15.39
CA PRO A 178 3.14 -20.76 14.82
C PRO A 178 3.36 -20.71 13.31
N THR A 179 2.88 -19.66 12.62
CA THR A 179 2.98 -19.52 11.17
C THR A 179 3.99 -18.46 10.75
N TYR A 180 4.48 -18.54 9.50
CA TYR A 180 5.42 -17.58 8.96
C TYR A 180 4.81 -16.18 8.78
N HIS A 181 3.50 -16.09 8.52
CA HIS A 181 2.81 -14.82 8.29
C HIS A 181 2.41 -14.07 9.57
N LYS A 182 2.42 -14.74 10.71
CA LYS A 182 2.21 -14.19 12.06
C LYS A 182 0.80 -13.61 12.34
N TYR A 183 -0.19 -13.81 11.46
CA TYR A 183 -1.56 -13.32 11.72
C TYR A 183 -2.31 -14.14 12.78
N ASP A 184 -1.91 -15.36 13.09
CA ASP A 184 -2.45 -16.18 14.17
C ASP A 184 -1.65 -15.99 15.47
N VAL A 185 -2.00 -14.95 16.23
CA VAL A 185 -1.25 -14.46 17.39
C VAL A 185 -1.39 -15.39 18.59
N MET A 186 -0.27 -15.85 19.16
CA MET A 186 -0.19 -16.63 20.40
C MET A 186 -0.04 -15.76 21.64
N ASP A 187 0.71 -14.68 21.55
CA ASP A 187 0.96 -13.73 22.64
C ASP A 187 0.96 -12.31 22.11
N TYR A 188 0.05 -11.46 22.62
CA TYR A 188 -0.07 -10.07 22.21
C TYR A 188 0.93 -9.11 22.87
N TYR A 189 1.75 -9.60 23.81
CA TYR A 189 2.65 -8.78 24.63
C TYR A 189 4.13 -9.02 24.36
N ASP A 190 4.46 -9.88 23.40
CA ASP A 190 5.84 -10.23 23.11
C ASP A 190 6.15 -10.19 21.61
N ILE A 191 7.43 -10.28 21.30
CA ILE A 191 7.98 -10.37 19.93
C ILE A 191 8.29 -11.84 19.63
N ASP A 192 8.00 -12.28 18.41
CA ASP A 192 8.34 -13.63 17.97
C ASP A 192 9.86 -13.86 18.05
N ALA A 193 10.26 -14.98 18.67
CA ALA A 193 11.66 -15.30 18.89
C ALA A 193 12.48 -15.45 17.59
N ALA A 194 11.83 -15.72 16.44
CA ALA A 194 12.49 -15.72 15.14
C ALA A 194 12.81 -14.30 14.63
N TYR A 195 12.19 -13.28 15.21
CA TYR A 195 12.44 -11.88 14.84
C TYR A 195 13.35 -11.15 15.82
N GLY A 196 13.61 -11.73 16.98
CA GLY A 196 14.45 -11.15 18.02
C GLY A 196 13.76 -11.03 19.37
N THR A 197 14.12 -10.02 20.13
CA THR A 197 13.68 -9.79 21.50
C THR A 197 12.88 -8.49 21.63
N MET A 198 12.25 -8.28 22.77
CA MET A 198 11.61 -7.00 23.11
C MET A 198 12.64 -5.86 23.18
N GLU A 199 13.87 -6.16 23.58
CA GLU A 199 14.97 -5.19 23.58
C GLU A 199 15.33 -4.76 22.14
N ASP A 200 15.38 -5.68 21.18
CA ASP A 200 15.61 -5.38 19.76
C ASP A 200 14.48 -4.52 19.20
N PHE A 201 13.23 -4.79 19.58
CA PHE A 201 12.09 -3.98 19.18
C PHE A 201 12.16 -2.54 19.73
N GLN A 202 12.56 -2.38 21.00
CA GLN A 202 12.77 -1.07 21.58
C GLN A 202 13.94 -0.32 20.91
N GLU A 203 14.99 -1.03 20.52
CA GLU A 203 16.10 -0.46 19.74
C GLU A 203 15.63 0.02 18.37
N LEU A 204 14.79 -0.76 17.66
CA LEU A 204 14.18 -0.37 16.42
C LEU A 204 13.36 0.92 16.58
N LEU A 205 12.47 0.99 17.58
CA LEU A 205 11.67 2.19 17.82
C LEU A 205 12.54 3.41 18.06
N ALA A 206 13.58 3.28 18.91
CA ALA A 206 14.50 4.37 19.20
C ALA A 206 15.34 4.77 17.96
N ALA A 207 15.70 3.82 17.11
CA ALA A 207 16.44 4.10 15.87
C ALA A 207 15.55 4.81 14.84
N CYS A 208 14.28 4.44 14.74
CA CYS A 208 13.28 5.08 13.91
C CYS A 208 12.97 6.52 14.39
N GLU A 209 12.78 6.71 15.69
CA GLU A 209 12.52 8.03 16.28
C GLU A 209 13.64 9.03 15.96
N ARG A 210 14.91 8.60 16.07
CA ARG A 210 16.07 9.45 15.71
C ARG A 210 16.09 9.91 14.26
N ARG A 211 15.42 9.17 13.37
CA ARG A 211 15.31 9.45 11.92
C ARG A 211 13.99 10.12 11.53
N GLY A 212 13.13 10.43 12.50
CA GLY A 212 11.79 10.98 12.23
C GLY A 212 10.81 9.94 11.64
N ILE A 213 11.15 8.67 11.67
CA ILE A 213 10.29 7.56 11.20
C ILE A 213 9.27 7.21 12.28
N LYS A 214 7.99 7.20 11.94
CA LYS A 214 6.89 6.74 12.80
C LYS A 214 6.62 5.25 12.52
N VAL A 215 6.65 4.41 13.54
CA VAL A 215 6.37 2.98 13.40
C VAL A 215 4.93 2.69 13.81
N ILE A 216 4.15 2.06 12.93
CA ILE A 216 2.86 1.47 13.26
C ILE A 216 2.96 -0.06 13.19
N MET A 217 2.22 -0.76 14.04
CA MET A 217 2.17 -2.22 14.09
C MET A 217 0.86 -2.74 13.53
N ASP A 218 0.92 -3.91 12.92
CA ASP A 218 -0.29 -4.69 12.65
C ASP A 218 -0.89 -5.22 13.96
N LEU A 219 -2.17 -5.01 14.17
CA LEU A 219 -2.89 -5.46 15.35
C LEU A 219 -4.09 -6.30 14.93
N VAL A 220 -4.00 -7.61 15.18
CA VAL A 220 -5.02 -8.59 14.80
C VAL A 220 -6.02 -8.74 15.94
N LEU A 221 -7.20 -8.13 15.80
CA LEU A 221 -8.26 -8.14 16.81
C LEU A 221 -9.47 -9.00 16.44
N ASN A 222 -9.54 -9.52 15.21
CA ASN A 222 -10.63 -10.37 14.78
C ASN A 222 -10.51 -11.79 15.36
N HIS A 223 -9.32 -12.33 15.43
CA HIS A 223 -9.03 -13.70 15.85
C HIS A 223 -7.69 -13.80 16.58
N SER A 224 -7.44 -14.94 17.20
CA SER A 224 -6.12 -15.32 17.73
C SER A 224 -5.67 -16.65 17.15
N SER A 225 -4.49 -17.14 17.54
CA SER A 225 -4.10 -18.52 17.25
C SER A 225 -4.91 -19.52 18.08
N SER A 226 -5.17 -20.71 17.51
CA SER A 226 -5.66 -21.85 18.28
C SER A 226 -4.64 -22.33 19.35
N GLN A 227 -3.40 -21.88 19.26
CA GLN A 227 -2.34 -22.11 20.26
C GLN A 227 -2.19 -20.94 21.24
N ASN A 228 -3.05 -19.91 21.15
CA ASN A 228 -3.09 -18.85 22.14
C ASN A 228 -3.50 -19.43 23.51
N PRO A 229 -2.80 -19.10 24.61
CA PRO A 229 -3.09 -19.60 25.94
C PRO A 229 -4.56 -19.41 26.37
N TRP A 230 -5.21 -18.32 25.96
CA TRP A 230 -6.63 -18.09 26.28
C TRP A 230 -7.53 -19.12 25.60
N PHE A 231 -7.29 -19.44 24.34
CA PHE A 231 -8.08 -20.43 23.60
C PHE A 231 -7.84 -21.84 24.15
N MET A 232 -6.59 -22.18 24.42
CA MET A 232 -6.23 -23.47 24.97
C MET A 232 -6.86 -23.69 26.34
N GLU A 233 -6.78 -22.70 27.24
CA GLU A 233 -7.41 -22.73 28.57
C GLU A 233 -8.93 -22.92 28.48
N ALA A 234 -9.60 -22.18 27.58
CA ALA A 234 -11.04 -22.30 27.37
C ALA A 234 -11.43 -23.69 26.84
N CYS A 235 -10.66 -24.27 25.93
CA CYS A 235 -10.89 -25.62 25.40
C CYS A 235 -10.67 -26.71 26.48
N ASP A 236 -9.62 -26.56 27.29
CA ASP A 236 -9.35 -27.50 28.39
C ASP A 236 -10.45 -27.44 29.45
N TYR A 237 -10.90 -26.24 29.80
CA TYR A 237 -12.05 -26.06 30.70
C TYR A 237 -13.30 -26.76 30.17
N LEU A 238 -13.63 -26.63 28.88
CA LEU A 238 -14.78 -27.32 28.28
C LEU A 238 -14.64 -28.85 28.28
N ARG A 239 -13.42 -29.39 28.14
CA ARG A 239 -13.15 -30.84 28.24
C ARG A 239 -13.36 -31.35 29.64
N GLU A 240 -12.95 -30.58 30.65
CA GLU A 240 -13.12 -30.94 32.07
C GLU A 240 -14.56 -30.77 32.55
N LEU A 241 -15.29 -29.79 32.00
CA LEU A 241 -16.68 -29.47 32.36
C LEU A 241 -17.66 -30.60 32.01
N GLY A 242 -17.42 -31.35 30.94
CA GLY A 242 -18.30 -32.39 30.42
C GLY A 242 -19.71 -31.87 30.09
N ASP A 243 -20.74 -32.44 30.75
CA ASP A 243 -22.15 -32.03 30.54
C ASP A 243 -22.58 -30.80 31.37
N GLY A 244 -21.66 -30.16 32.08
CA GLY A 244 -21.92 -28.97 32.90
C GLY A 244 -22.24 -27.73 32.06
N GLU A 245 -22.69 -26.67 32.77
CA GLU A 245 -22.84 -25.34 32.15
C GLU A 245 -21.60 -24.50 32.48
N PRO A 246 -21.03 -23.76 31.49
CA PRO A 246 -19.85 -22.95 31.73
C PRO A 246 -20.09 -21.81 32.73
N ASP A 247 -19.10 -21.58 33.59
CA ASP A 247 -19.05 -20.44 34.52
C ASP A 247 -17.82 -19.57 34.20
N VAL A 248 -18.05 -18.36 33.68
CA VAL A 248 -17.02 -17.39 33.33
C VAL A 248 -16.14 -17.01 34.54
N SER A 249 -16.65 -17.16 35.78
CA SER A 249 -15.85 -16.91 36.98
C SER A 249 -14.80 -18.00 37.25
N GLU A 250 -14.98 -19.19 36.70
CA GLU A 250 -14.03 -20.30 36.78
C GLU A 250 -13.02 -20.27 35.63
N CYS A 251 -13.46 -19.84 34.42
CA CYS A 251 -12.63 -19.71 33.26
C CYS A 251 -12.96 -18.40 32.51
N PRO A 252 -12.32 -17.27 32.83
CA PRO A 252 -12.57 -15.99 32.16
C PRO A 252 -12.32 -16.03 30.63
N SER A 253 -11.32 -16.77 30.19
CA SER A 253 -10.96 -16.93 28.77
C SER A 253 -12.03 -17.65 27.95
N PHE A 254 -12.95 -18.38 28.56
CA PHE A 254 -14.14 -18.91 27.88
C PHE A 254 -14.98 -17.78 27.25
N ALA A 255 -15.07 -16.62 27.89
CA ALA A 255 -15.82 -15.47 27.35
C ALA A 255 -15.09 -14.74 26.24
N TYR A 256 -13.82 -15.06 25.96
CA TYR A 256 -13.04 -14.39 24.93
C TYR A 256 -13.34 -14.91 23.52
N TYR A 257 -14.06 -16.04 23.42
CA TYR A 257 -14.39 -16.70 22.17
C TYR A 257 -15.89 -17.01 22.07
N HIS A 258 -16.37 -17.26 20.86
CA HIS A 258 -17.73 -17.70 20.60
C HIS A 258 -17.82 -19.23 20.66
N PHE A 259 -18.25 -19.79 21.79
CA PHE A 259 -18.50 -21.22 21.95
C PHE A 259 -20.00 -21.52 21.90
N SER A 260 -20.38 -22.64 21.26
CA SER A 260 -21.77 -23.10 21.15
C SER A 260 -21.84 -24.63 21.09
N LYS A 261 -22.95 -25.22 21.57
CA LYS A 261 -23.27 -26.64 21.33
C LYS A 261 -23.96 -26.87 19.98
N GLU A 262 -24.34 -25.80 19.30
CA GLU A 262 -24.91 -25.86 17.95
C GLU A 262 -23.83 -25.54 16.92
N LYS A 263 -23.63 -26.45 15.94
CA LYS A 263 -22.70 -26.23 14.85
C LYS A 263 -23.25 -25.19 13.86
N GLY A 264 -22.65 -24.01 13.83
CA GLY A 264 -22.90 -22.96 12.84
C GLY A 264 -22.04 -23.12 11.57
N ALA A 265 -22.29 -22.25 10.59
CA ALA A 265 -21.35 -22.04 9.48
C ALA A 265 -20.09 -21.36 10.05
N GLY A 266 -18.90 -21.73 9.56
CA GLY A 266 -17.63 -21.21 10.07
C GLY A 266 -17.28 -21.67 11.49
N CYS A 267 -17.98 -22.72 12.02
CA CYS A 267 -17.71 -23.27 13.35
C CYS A 267 -17.01 -24.63 13.29
N TYR A 268 -16.01 -24.82 14.12
CA TYR A 268 -15.19 -26.03 14.24
C TYR A 268 -15.37 -26.67 15.61
N ALA A 269 -15.22 -27.99 15.67
CA ALA A 269 -15.43 -28.75 16.93
C ALA A 269 -14.26 -28.52 17.90
N VAL A 270 -14.58 -28.32 19.17
CA VAL A 270 -13.61 -28.46 20.27
C VAL A 270 -13.43 -29.99 20.52
N GLU A 271 -12.24 -30.48 20.14
CA GLU A 271 -11.94 -31.93 20.21
C GLU A 271 -12.18 -32.51 21.59
N GLY A 272 -12.91 -33.62 21.63
CA GLY A 272 -13.24 -34.32 22.88
C GLY A 272 -14.48 -33.80 23.60
N THR A 273 -15.24 -32.87 23.01
CA THR A 273 -16.46 -32.28 23.59
C THR A 273 -17.59 -32.25 22.54
N ASP A 274 -18.77 -31.79 22.97
CA ASP A 274 -19.91 -31.45 22.07
C ASP A 274 -19.99 -29.95 21.75
N TRP A 275 -18.93 -29.19 22.03
CA TRP A 275 -18.82 -27.76 21.77
C TRP A 275 -18.17 -27.48 20.45
N TYR A 276 -18.53 -26.32 19.86
CA TYR A 276 -17.96 -25.72 18.65
C TYR A 276 -17.51 -24.31 18.98
N TYR A 277 -16.47 -23.83 18.28
CA TYR A 277 -16.01 -22.44 18.29
C TYR A 277 -16.11 -21.84 16.90
N GLU A 278 -16.27 -20.52 16.82
CA GLU A 278 -16.28 -19.75 15.57
C GLU A 278 -14.85 -19.47 15.08
N ALA A 279 -14.62 -19.61 13.78
CA ALA A 279 -13.37 -19.26 13.11
C ALA A 279 -13.64 -19.01 11.61
N GLN A 280 -13.79 -17.75 11.23
CA GLN A 280 -14.19 -17.36 9.89
C GLN A 280 -13.12 -17.63 8.83
N PHE A 281 -11.85 -17.48 9.17
CA PHE A 281 -10.74 -17.71 8.25
C PHE A 281 -10.34 -19.19 8.20
N TYR A 282 -9.78 -19.71 9.26
CA TYR A 282 -9.31 -21.10 9.34
C TYR A 282 -9.55 -21.66 10.75
N SER A 283 -9.61 -22.98 10.88
CA SER A 283 -9.76 -23.66 12.18
C SER A 283 -8.70 -23.28 13.21
N GLU A 284 -7.52 -22.90 12.73
CA GLU A 284 -6.38 -22.48 13.55
C GLU A 284 -6.47 -21.02 14.00
N MET A 285 -7.50 -20.28 13.56
CA MET A 285 -7.71 -18.85 13.86
C MET A 285 -9.09 -18.64 14.51
N PRO A 286 -9.29 -19.03 15.78
CA PRO A 286 -10.57 -18.84 16.47
C PRO A 286 -10.90 -17.36 16.64
N ASP A 287 -12.12 -16.98 16.25
CA ASP A 287 -12.61 -15.61 16.32
C ASP A 287 -12.81 -15.13 17.75
N LEU A 288 -12.40 -13.91 18.02
CA LEU A 288 -12.51 -13.28 19.33
C LEU A 288 -13.94 -12.72 19.54
N ASN A 289 -14.49 -12.93 20.72
CA ASN A 289 -15.79 -12.39 21.13
C ASN A 289 -15.66 -10.92 21.54
N LEU A 290 -15.77 -10.03 20.59
CA LEU A 290 -15.64 -8.58 20.81
C LEU A 290 -16.80 -7.96 21.61
N ASP A 291 -17.84 -8.71 21.96
CA ASP A 291 -18.88 -8.29 22.92
C ASP A 291 -18.46 -8.51 24.38
N SER A 292 -17.42 -9.29 24.62
CA SER A 292 -16.91 -9.56 25.96
C SER A 292 -16.23 -8.32 26.58
N GLU A 293 -16.82 -7.78 27.67
CA GLU A 293 -16.22 -6.66 28.42
C GLU A 293 -14.83 -7.02 28.98
N ALA A 294 -14.63 -8.28 29.35
CA ALA A 294 -13.34 -8.75 29.85
C ALA A 294 -12.28 -8.77 28.75
N LEU A 295 -12.63 -9.20 27.53
CA LEU A 295 -11.75 -9.15 26.38
C LEU A 295 -11.46 -7.71 25.95
N ARG A 296 -12.47 -6.83 25.90
CA ARG A 296 -12.25 -5.40 25.60
C ARG A 296 -11.29 -4.76 26.58
N THR A 297 -11.40 -5.08 27.87
CA THR A 297 -10.44 -4.61 28.88
C THR A 297 -9.02 -5.13 28.60
N GLU A 298 -8.88 -6.33 28.07
CA GLU A 298 -7.58 -6.89 27.69
C GLU A 298 -7.03 -6.23 26.43
N ILE A 299 -7.87 -5.99 25.41
CA ILE A 299 -7.52 -5.26 24.19
C ILE A 299 -7.02 -3.82 24.52
N GLU A 300 -7.70 -3.14 25.47
CA GLU A 300 -7.26 -1.82 25.95
C GLU A 300 -5.85 -1.88 26.57
N LYS A 301 -5.54 -2.91 27.36
CA LYS A 301 -4.20 -3.11 27.93
C LYS A 301 -3.16 -3.41 26.86
N ILE A 302 -3.49 -4.26 25.88
CA ILE A 302 -2.61 -4.58 24.75
C ILE A 302 -2.25 -3.30 23.98
N ALA A 303 -3.26 -2.53 23.57
CA ALA A 303 -3.02 -1.26 22.86
C ALA A 303 -2.18 -0.29 23.70
N GLY A 304 -2.53 -0.16 25.00
CA GLY A 304 -1.78 0.68 25.93
C GLY A 304 -0.33 0.26 26.10
N PHE A 305 -0.06 -1.04 26.17
CA PHE A 305 1.29 -1.60 26.29
C PHE A 305 2.19 -1.19 25.12
N TRP A 306 1.75 -1.37 23.89
CA TRP A 306 2.52 -1.01 22.70
C TRP A 306 2.67 0.50 22.52
N LEU A 307 1.63 1.28 22.81
CA LEU A 307 1.70 2.75 22.76
C LEU A 307 2.67 3.31 23.78
N ASP A 308 2.72 2.72 24.98
CA ASP A 308 3.65 3.12 26.06
C ASP A 308 5.11 2.79 25.72
N LEU A 309 5.35 1.75 24.93
CA LEU A 309 6.68 1.42 24.40
C LEU A 309 7.14 2.41 23.32
N GLY A 310 6.24 3.21 22.73
CA GLY A 310 6.58 4.19 21.71
C GLY A 310 6.03 3.91 20.32
N VAL A 311 5.22 2.86 20.14
CA VAL A 311 4.54 2.58 18.86
C VAL A 311 3.68 3.78 18.45
N GLY A 312 3.73 4.15 17.18
CA GLY A 312 3.08 5.33 16.62
C GLY A 312 1.60 5.16 16.33
N GLY A 313 1.07 3.95 16.45
CA GLY A 313 -0.30 3.60 16.13
C GLY A 313 -0.42 2.19 15.57
N PHE A 314 -1.56 1.87 14.96
CA PHE A 314 -1.85 0.51 14.51
C PHE A 314 -2.46 0.46 13.11
N ARG A 315 -2.09 -0.57 12.36
CA ARG A 315 -2.90 -1.09 11.26
C ARG A 315 -3.83 -2.16 11.84
N LEU A 316 -5.11 -2.04 11.59
CA LEU A 316 -6.12 -2.97 12.08
C LEU A 316 -6.49 -3.94 10.98
N ASP A 317 -6.22 -5.21 11.23
CA ASP A 317 -6.53 -6.31 10.33
C ASP A 317 -8.03 -6.54 10.23
N ALA A 318 -8.52 -6.81 9.01
CA ALA A 318 -9.84 -7.33 8.70
C ALA A 318 -11.00 -6.66 9.46
N VAL A 319 -11.03 -5.32 9.57
CA VAL A 319 -12.04 -4.60 10.38
C VAL A 319 -13.49 -4.87 9.96
N LYS A 320 -13.70 -5.38 8.74
CA LYS A 320 -15.02 -5.77 8.24
C LYS A 320 -15.52 -7.09 8.81
N GLU A 321 -14.64 -7.90 9.39
CA GLU A 321 -14.93 -9.23 9.93
C GLU A 321 -15.08 -9.25 11.45
N PHE A 322 -14.84 -8.16 12.17
CA PHE A 322 -15.04 -8.06 13.62
C PHE A 322 -16.42 -8.58 14.07
N TYR A 323 -17.42 -8.33 13.25
CA TYR A 323 -18.77 -8.92 13.31
C TYR A 323 -19.18 -9.26 11.89
N THR A 324 -18.87 -10.45 11.42
CA THR A 324 -19.08 -10.87 10.03
C THR A 324 -20.50 -10.57 9.54
N GLY A 325 -20.62 -9.81 8.46
CA GLY A 325 -21.90 -9.42 7.87
C GLY A 325 -22.69 -8.35 8.62
N ASN A 326 -22.11 -7.72 9.66
CA ASN A 326 -22.75 -6.65 10.43
C ASN A 326 -21.91 -5.36 10.44
N PRO A 327 -21.91 -4.56 9.34
CA PRO A 327 -21.11 -3.35 9.22
C PRO A 327 -21.35 -2.35 10.37
N LYS A 328 -22.56 -2.27 10.89
CA LYS A 328 -22.88 -1.36 12.00
C LYS A 328 -22.13 -1.75 13.28
N ALA A 329 -22.11 -3.03 13.63
CA ALA A 329 -21.37 -3.51 14.81
C ALA A 329 -19.85 -3.34 14.62
N ASN A 330 -19.34 -3.57 13.40
CA ASN A 330 -17.95 -3.29 13.05
C ASN A 330 -17.58 -1.83 13.31
N ILE A 331 -18.40 -0.89 12.83
CA ILE A 331 -18.20 0.56 13.01
C ILE A 331 -18.28 0.93 14.51
N GLU A 332 -19.25 0.38 15.26
CA GLU A 332 -19.39 0.62 16.70
C GLU A 332 -18.18 0.14 17.50
N PHE A 333 -17.67 -1.05 17.20
CA PHE A 333 -16.45 -1.56 17.83
C PHE A 333 -15.21 -0.72 17.45
N LEU A 334 -15.06 -0.41 16.17
CA LEU A 334 -13.96 0.41 15.67
C LEU A 334 -13.97 1.82 16.30
N SER A 335 -15.17 2.39 16.50
CA SER A 335 -15.32 3.67 17.19
C SER A 335 -14.90 3.60 18.66
N TRP A 336 -15.27 2.52 19.35
CA TRP A 336 -14.80 2.27 20.71
C TRP A 336 -13.27 2.16 20.78
N PHE A 337 -12.68 1.33 19.89
CA PHE A 337 -11.23 1.11 19.88
C PHE A 337 -10.46 2.39 19.52
N THR A 338 -10.95 3.17 18.53
CA THR A 338 -10.39 4.48 18.18
C THR A 338 -10.38 5.41 19.41
N GLY A 339 -11.48 5.44 20.17
CA GLY A 339 -11.57 6.22 21.40
C GLY A 339 -10.52 5.80 22.44
N VAL A 340 -10.36 4.49 22.67
CA VAL A 340 -9.34 3.92 23.59
C VAL A 340 -7.94 4.35 23.20
N VAL A 341 -7.58 4.22 21.92
CA VAL A 341 -6.25 4.58 21.42
C VAL A 341 -5.99 6.07 21.54
N LYS A 342 -6.95 6.91 21.11
CA LYS A 342 -6.80 8.37 21.13
C LYS A 342 -6.80 8.95 22.56
N GLU A 343 -7.49 8.32 23.51
CA GLU A 343 -7.41 8.70 24.92
C GLU A 343 -6.01 8.41 25.50
N ARG A 344 -5.37 7.31 25.07
CA ARG A 344 -4.01 6.95 25.51
C ARG A 344 -2.93 7.80 24.85
N LYS A 345 -3.05 8.04 23.53
CA LYS A 345 -2.10 8.78 22.70
C LYS A 345 -2.86 9.49 21.59
N GLU A 346 -3.09 10.79 21.75
CA GLU A 346 -3.90 11.60 20.82
C GLU A 346 -3.37 11.58 19.39
N ASP A 347 -2.03 11.56 19.21
CA ASP A 347 -1.34 11.55 17.92
C ASP A 347 -1.10 10.13 17.35
N ALA A 348 -1.60 9.06 17.99
CA ALA A 348 -1.51 7.73 17.43
C ALA A 348 -2.30 7.62 16.13
N TYR A 349 -1.69 7.04 15.10
CA TYR A 349 -2.31 6.88 13.79
C TYR A 349 -2.96 5.50 13.66
N LEU A 350 -4.22 5.49 13.22
CA LEU A 350 -4.98 4.26 12.99
C LEU A 350 -5.35 4.13 11.51
N VAL A 351 -5.03 3.00 10.91
CA VAL A 351 -5.47 2.64 9.56
C VAL A 351 -6.13 1.27 9.57
N GLY A 352 -7.35 1.18 9.02
CA GLY A 352 -8.15 -0.05 8.99
C GLY A 352 -8.15 -0.70 7.62
N GLU A 353 -8.08 -2.05 7.62
CA GLU A 353 -8.30 -2.83 6.41
C GLU A 353 -9.77 -3.22 6.29
N ALA A 354 -10.50 -2.52 5.42
CA ALA A 354 -11.86 -2.84 5.04
C ALA A 354 -11.92 -3.22 3.56
N TRP A 355 -11.58 -4.45 3.22
CA TRP A 355 -11.56 -4.91 1.82
C TRP A 355 -12.98 -5.10 1.27
N LEU A 356 -13.58 -4.00 0.89
CA LEU A 356 -14.96 -3.88 0.41
C LEU A 356 -15.01 -2.95 -0.82
N GLY A 357 -16.17 -2.86 -1.46
CA GLY A 357 -16.45 -1.81 -2.44
C GLY A 357 -16.52 -0.42 -1.79
N ILE A 358 -16.27 0.63 -2.57
CA ILE A 358 -16.17 2.03 -2.09
C ILE A 358 -17.36 2.43 -1.22
N SER A 359 -18.58 2.18 -1.69
CA SER A 359 -19.81 2.56 -0.95
C SER A 359 -19.92 1.90 0.41
N ASP A 360 -19.28 0.73 0.57
CA ASP A 360 -19.39 -0.07 1.78
C ASP A 360 -18.26 0.24 2.76
N TYR A 361 -17.01 0.39 2.31
CA TYR A 361 -15.93 0.71 3.25
C TYR A 361 -15.92 2.18 3.67
N ALA A 362 -16.38 3.11 2.84
CA ALA A 362 -16.43 4.53 3.18
C ALA A 362 -17.22 4.81 4.47
N GLN A 363 -18.27 4.01 4.76
CA GLN A 363 -19.07 4.14 5.98
C GLN A 363 -18.25 3.91 7.26
N TYR A 364 -17.15 3.15 7.19
CA TYR A 364 -16.31 2.89 8.35
C TYR A 364 -15.61 4.14 8.89
N TYR A 365 -15.51 5.21 8.10
CA TYR A 365 -15.04 6.52 8.58
C TYR A 365 -15.97 7.15 9.64
N GLU A 366 -17.25 6.70 9.76
CA GLU A 366 -18.13 7.09 10.87
C GLU A 366 -17.58 6.67 12.24
N SER A 367 -16.70 5.68 12.29
CA SER A 367 -16.03 5.26 13.52
C SER A 367 -15.07 6.29 14.11
N GLY A 368 -14.67 7.29 13.32
CA GLY A 368 -13.65 8.26 13.71
C GLY A 368 -12.21 7.77 13.53
N ILE A 369 -12.01 6.60 12.91
CA ILE A 369 -10.66 6.14 12.52
C ILE A 369 -9.98 7.14 11.59
N ASP A 370 -8.67 7.30 11.69
CA ASP A 370 -7.93 8.25 10.87
C ASP A 370 -7.99 7.87 9.38
N SER A 371 -7.73 6.60 9.06
CA SER A 371 -7.62 6.13 7.69
C SER A 371 -8.23 4.75 7.46
N LEU A 372 -8.61 4.52 6.21
CA LEU A 372 -8.94 3.22 5.65
C LEU A 372 -8.16 3.01 4.36
N PHE A 373 -7.64 1.81 4.14
CA PHE A 373 -6.93 1.50 2.89
C PHE A 373 -7.81 1.68 1.66
N ASN A 374 -7.28 2.40 0.67
CA ASN A 374 -8.02 2.78 -0.55
C ASN A 374 -7.97 1.67 -1.60
N PHE A 375 -8.79 0.64 -1.45
CA PHE A 375 -8.89 -0.49 -2.37
C PHE A 375 -9.37 -0.11 -3.78
N ALA A 376 -9.99 1.05 -3.97
CA ALA A 376 -10.47 1.47 -5.28
C ALA A 376 -9.36 1.71 -6.30
N PHE A 377 -8.23 2.20 -5.83
CA PHE A 377 -7.07 2.50 -6.68
C PHE A 377 -6.07 1.36 -6.74
N ALA A 378 -6.09 0.47 -5.76
CA ALA A 378 -5.16 -0.64 -5.59
C ALA A 378 -5.42 -1.82 -6.53
N ASP A 379 -4.43 -2.73 -6.60
CA ASP A 379 -4.47 -4.01 -7.30
C ASP A 379 -4.58 -3.90 -8.83
N LYS A 380 -4.41 -5.05 -9.49
CA LYS A 380 -4.55 -5.22 -10.94
C LYS A 380 -5.92 -4.76 -11.47
N GLY A 381 -6.95 -4.86 -10.65
CA GLY A 381 -8.31 -4.45 -10.97
C GLY A 381 -8.64 -3.00 -10.64
N GLY A 382 -7.74 -2.27 -9.98
CA GLY A 382 -7.95 -0.90 -9.53
C GLY A 382 -7.88 0.16 -10.62
N ILE A 383 -8.09 1.40 -10.21
CA ILE A 383 -8.15 2.54 -11.14
C ILE A 383 -6.77 2.80 -11.72
N ILE A 384 -5.70 2.77 -10.90
CA ILE A 384 -4.33 3.00 -11.37
C ILE A 384 -3.97 2.02 -12.48
N SER A 385 -4.09 0.72 -12.21
CA SER A 385 -3.74 -0.31 -13.19
C SER A 385 -4.55 -0.19 -14.49
N LYS A 386 -5.85 0.10 -14.39
CA LYS A 386 -6.72 0.29 -15.56
C LYS A 386 -6.30 1.49 -16.42
N VAL A 387 -5.97 2.61 -15.79
CA VAL A 387 -5.52 3.82 -16.49
C VAL A 387 -4.18 3.57 -17.18
N VAL A 388 -3.22 2.99 -16.48
CA VAL A 388 -1.89 2.66 -17.03
C VAL A 388 -1.98 1.61 -18.16
N ASN A 389 -3.00 0.75 -18.15
CA ASN A 389 -3.29 -0.23 -19.21
C ASN A 389 -4.26 0.30 -20.31
N GLY A 390 -4.45 1.63 -20.44
CA GLY A 390 -5.14 2.26 -21.57
C GLY A 390 -6.58 2.68 -21.33
N SER A 391 -7.09 2.69 -20.08
CA SER A 391 -8.31 3.44 -19.80
C SER A 391 -8.01 4.95 -19.85
N PRO A 392 -9.01 5.82 -20.13
CA PRO A 392 -8.81 7.25 -20.14
C PRO A 392 -8.11 7.78 -18.88
N ALA A 393 -7.09 8.63 -19.05
CA ALA A 393 -6.35 9.25 -17.96
C ALA A 393 -7.27 10.07 -17.03
N SER A 394 -8.27 10.73 -17.62
CA SER A 394 -9.32 11.49 -16.91
C SER A 394 -10.01 10.71 -15.80
N ARG A 395 -10.10 9.40 -15.93
CA ARG A 395 -10.72 8.52 -14.93
C ARG A 395 -10.04 8.62 -13.56
N TYR A 396 -8.71 8.69 -13.54
CA TYR A 396 -7.96 8.83 -12.29
C TYR A 396 -8.37 10.09 -11.51
N GLY A 397 -8.48 11.22 -12.21
CA GLY A 397 -8.85 12.48 -11.57
C GLY A 397 -10.32 12.53 -11.14
N ALA A 398 -11.22 12.06 -12.01
CA ALA A 398 -12.65 12.04 -11.71
C ALA A 398 -12.96 11.16 -10.48
N GLU A 399 -12.35 9.98 -10.38
CA GLU A 399 -12.54 9.08 -9.25
C GLU A 399 -11.86 9.61 -7.98
N SER A 400 -10.68 10.26 -8.08
CA SER A 400 -10.03 10.91 -6.93
C SER A 400 -10.93 11.99 -6.30
N ALA A 401 -11.53 12.84 -7.13
CA ALA A 401 -12.45 13.88 -6.65
C ALA A 401 -13.75 13.29 -6.07
N ALA A 402 -14.29 12.25 -6.71
CA ALA A 402 -15.52 11.57 -6.22
C ALA A 402 -15.31 10.87 -4.88
N LEU A 403 -14.14 10.25 -4.67
CA LEU A 403 -13.79 9.61 -3.40
C LEU A 403 -13.65 10.63 -2.27
N GLN A 404 -12.95 11.73 -2.52
CA GLN A 404 -12.84 12.83 -1.55
C GLN A 404 -14.22 13.31 -1.08
N GLU A 405 -15.16 13.52 -2.02
CA GLU A 405 -16.53 13.87 -1.69
C GLU A 405 -17.23 12.77 -0.88
N THR A 406 -17.02 11.50 -1.25
CA THR A 406 -17.64 10.35 -0.58
C THR A 406 -17.16 10.21 0.86
N PHE A 407 -15.85 10.24 1.10
CA PHE A 407 -15.29 10.08 2.44
C PHE A 407 -15.66 11.26 3.36
N GLY A 408 -15.61 12.48 2.81
CA GLY A 408 -16.01 13.69 3.54
C GLY A 408 -17.47 13.72 4.01
N GLN A 409 -18.35 12.89 3.44
CA GLN A 409 -19.73 12.73 3.92
C GLN A 409 -19.81 11.99 5.26
N TYR A 410 -18.85 11.07 5.53
CA TYR A 410 -18.82 10.25 6.74
C TYR A 410 -17.92 10.86 7.83
N ASN A 411 -16.79 11.45 7.43
CA ASN A 411 -15.86 12.12 8.35
C ASN A 411 -15.14 13.27 7.63
N GLU A 412 -15.34 14.51 8.06
CA GLU A 412 -14.67 15.67 7.46
C GLU A 412 -13.15 15.71 7.74
N ASN A 413 -12.68 14.94 8.72
CA ASN A 413 -11.27 14.86 9.11
C ASN A 413 -10.60 13.55 8.67
N TYR A 414 -11.21 12.81 7.74
CA TYR A 414 -10.60 11.58 7.23
C TYR A 414 -9.24 11.84 6.60
N ILE A 415 -8.36 10.87 6.70
CA ILE A 415 -7.10 10.81 5.95
C ILE A 415 -7.20 9.60 5.01
N ASP A 416 -7.06 9.79 3.70
CA ASP A 416 -7.01 8.66 2.78
C ASP A 416 -5.73 7.84 3.00
N ALA A 417 -5.76 6.53 2.74
CA ALA A 417 -4.60 5.66 2.81
C ALA A 417 -4.38 4.96 1.45
N PRO A 418 -3.88 5.68 0.44
CA PRO A 418 -3.59 5.10 -0.85
C PRO A 418 -2.43 4.10 -0.75
N PHE A 419 -2.62 2.95 -1.39
CA PHE A 419 -1.61 1.93 -1.61
C PHE A 419 -1.82 1.32 -2.99
N TYR A 420 -0.78 0.75 -3.58
CA TYR A 420 -0.91 0.13 -4.89
C TYR A 420 -0.98 -1.39 -4.80
N THR A 421 -0.07 -1.98 -4.06
CA THR A 421 -0.09 -3.39 -3.67
C THR A 421 0.25 -3.54 -2.18
N ASN A 422 -0.02 -4.72 -1.63
CA ASN A 422 0.35 -5.13 -0.29
C ASN A 422 0.71 -6.62 -0.27
N HIS A 423 0.93 -7.17 0.91
CA HIS A 423 1.29 -8.57 1.13
C HIS A 423 0.22 -9.60 0.72
N ASP A 424 -1.04 -9.19 0.48
CA ASP A 424 -2.16 -10.04 0.07
C ASP A 424 -2.47 -9.95 -1.43
N MET A 425 -1.81 -9.05 -2.15
CA MET A 425 -2.00 -8.84 -3.57
C MET A 425 -0.81 -9.30 -4.40
N GLY A 426 -1.04 -9.63 -5.67
CA GLY A 426 0.06 -9.81 -6.61
C GLY A 426 0.85 -8.51 -6.77
N ARG A 427 2.17 -8.57 -6.79
CA ARG A 427 3.05 -7.39 -6.92
C ARG A 427 2.88 -6.71 -8.27
N SER A 428 2.92 -5.38 -8.28
CA SER A 428 2.52 -4.51 -9.41
C SER A 428 3.31 -4.73 -10.70
N ALA A 429 4.58 -5.06 -10.64
CA ALA A 429 5.40 -5.35 -11.82
C ALA A 429 4.88 -6.53 -12.66
N GLY A 430 4.07 -7.41 -12.06
CA GLY A 430 3.36 -8.49 -12.73
C GLY A 430 2.11 -8.05 -13.50
N TYR A 431 1.65 -6.80 -13.35
CA TYR A 431 0.44 -6.30 -14.02
C TYR A 431 0.71 -5.83 -15.44
N TYR A 432 1.96 -5.59 -15.78
CA TYR A 432 2.40 -5.00 -17.05
C TYR A 432 3.26 -5.97 -17.85
N ALA A 433 3.10 -5.95 -19.15
CA ALA A 433 3.82 -6.81 -20.08
C ALA A 433 4.32 -6.01 -21.29
N GLY A 434 5.30 -6.58 -22.02
CA GLY A 434 5.87 -5.97 -23.22
C GLY A 434 6.94 -4.91 -22.91
N GLU A 435 7.27 -4.14 -23.93
CA GLU A 435 8.41 -3.21 -23.92
C GLU A 435 8.22 -2.01 -22.97
N ASN A 436 6.97 -1.61 -22.72
CA ASN A 436 6.65 -0.48 -21.84
C ASN A 436 6.49 -0.89 -20.37
N SER A 437 6.69 -2.15 -20.01
CA SER A 437 6.35 -2.64 -18.68
C SER A 437 7.12 -1.95 -17.54
N GLU A 438 8.35 -1.54 -17.76
CA GLU A 438 9.13 -0.76 -16.79
C GLU A 438 8.57 0.65 -16.62
N LYS A 439 8.30 1.35 -17.74
CA LYS A 439 7.67 2.68 -17.75
C LYS A 439 6.32 2.65 -17.02
N GLN A 440 5.52 1.62 -17.27
CA GLN A 440 4.22 1.42 -16.63
C GLN A 440 4.36 1.16 -15.13
N THR A 441 5.35 0.37 -14.71
CA THR A 441 5.64 0.09 -13.28
C THR A 441 6.03 1.37 -12.55
N LYS A 442 6.97 2.17 -13.10
CA LYS A 442 7.36 3.48 -12.58
C LYS A 442 6.16 4.43 -12.44
N PHE A 443 5.43 4.61 -13.54
CA PHE A 443 4.32 5.56 -13.60
C PHE A 443 3.17 5.20 -12.66
N ALA A 444 2.83 3.91 -12.54
CA ALA A 444 1.79 3.44 -11.63
C ALA A 444 2.14 3.71 -10.15
N GLY A 445 3.38 3.45 -9.76
CA GLY A 445 3.86 3.78 -8.41
C GLY A 445 3.80 5.27 -8.13
N ALA A 446 4.16 6.11 -9.10
CA ALA A 446 4.03 7.56 -8.97
C ALA A 446 2.57 8.01 -8.82
N MET A 447 1.64 7.41 -9.58
CA MET A 447 0.21 7.71 -9.42
C MET A 447 -0.25 7.43 -7.98
N ASN A 448 0.15 6.31 -7.38
CA ASN A 448 -0.16 6.00 -5.99
C ASN A 448 0.46 7.01 -5.01
N LEU A 449 1.77 7.23 -5.11
CA LEU A 449 2.51 8.09 -4.20
C LEU A 449 2.12 9.58 -4.28
N LEU A 450 1.51 10.03 -5.39
CA LEU A 450 1.03 11.40 -5.58
C LEU A 450 -0.45 11.57 -5.21
N MET A 451 -1.13 10.55 -4.69
CA MET A 451 -2.47 10.70 -4.11
C MET A 451 -2.43 11.49 -2.79
N SER A 452 -3.59 12.02 -2.39
CA SER A 452 -3.77 12.64 -1.07
C SER A 452 -3.81 11.59 0.04
N GLY A 453 -3.57 12.00 1.28
CA GLY A 453 -3.58 11.12 2.44
C GLY A 453 -2.19 10.60 2.85
N SER A 454 -2.14 9.50 3.55
CA SER A 454 -0.93 8.78 3.95
C SER A 454 -0.68 7.66 2.95
N ALA A 455 0.37 7.79 2.14
CA ALA A 455 0.66 6.80 1.10
C ALA A 455 1.41 5.60 1.67
N PHE A 456 1.07 4.40 1.20
CA PHE A 456 1.72 3.15 1.58
C PHE A 456 2.46 2.54 0.39
N LEU A 457 3.68 2.08 0.67
CA LEU A 457 4.59 1.43 -0.27
C LEU A 457 4.99 0.06 0.29
N TYR A 458 4.62 -1.01 -0.37
CA TYR A 458 5.01 -2.37 0.01
C TYR A 458 6.47 -2.63 -0.37
N TYR A 459 7.30 -3.17 0.54
CA TYR A 459 8.72 -3.38 0.30
C TYR A 459 9.00 -4.10 -1.03
N GLY A 460 10.01 -3.62 -1.76
CA GLY A 460 10.41 -4.15 -3.06
C GLY A 460 9.53 -3.70 -4.23
N GLU A 461 8.47 -2.92 -4.02
CA GLU A 461 7.70 -2.32 -5.10
C GLU A 461 8.53 -1.25 -5.82
N GLU A 462 9.39 -0.55 -5.09
CA GLU A 462 10.39 0.40 -5.58
C GLU A 462 11.51 -0.22 -6.42
N LEU A 463 11.61 -1.56 -6.40
CA LEU A 463 12.51 -2.33 -7.27
C LEU A 463 11.77 -2.98 -8.43
N GLY A 464 10.45 -2.87 -8.47
CA GLY A 464 9.62 -3.61 -9.42
C GLY A 464 9.66 -5.12 -9.18
N MET A 465 9.75 -5.58 -7.94
CA MET A 465 9.66 -6.99 -7.60
C MET A 465 8.33 -7.57 -8.07
N LYS A 466 8.35 -8.84 -8.43
CA LYS A 466 7.13 -9.59 -8.77
C LYS A 466 6.89 -10.73 -7.79
N GLY A 467 5.66 -11.21 -7.76
CA GLY A 467 5.21 -12.34 -6.97
C GLY A 467 3.69 -12.38 -7.03
N ALA A 468 3.12 -13.54 -7.34
CA ALA A 468 1.69 -13.71 -7.48
C ALA A 468 1.27 -15.16 -7.25
N GLY A 469 -0.04 -15.40 -7.15
CA GLY A 469 -0.61 -16.72 -6.90
C GLY A 469 -0.64 -17.02 -5.42
N LYS A 470 0.26 -17.88 -4.94
CA LYS A 470 0.35 -18.20 -3.51
C LYS A 470 0.75 -16.98 -2.68
N ASP A 471 0.33 -16.96 -1.43
CA ASP A 471 0.66 -15.87 -0.50
C ASP A 471 2.17 -15.76 -0.24
N GLU A 472 2.85 -16.89 -0.19
CA GLU A 472 4.31 -16.98 -0.05
C GLU A 472 5.04 -16.25 -1.18
N ASN A 473 4.55 -16.35 -2.42
CA ASN A 473 5.14 -15.68 -3.58
C ASN A 473 5.00 -14.16 -3.50
N LYS A 474 3.91 -13.66 -2.94
CA LYS A 474 3.66 -12.22 -2.75
C LYS A 474 4.62 -11.63 -1.71
N ARG A 475 5.08 -12.47 -0.77
CA ARG A 475 5.95 -12.16 0.37
C ARG A 475 7.40 -12.61 0.15
N ALA A 476 7.82 -12.69 -1.13
CA ALA A 476 9.18 -13.05 -1.53
C ALA A 476 10.24 -12.16 -0.85
N PRO A 477 11.46 -12.69 -0.61
CA PRO A 477 12.55 -11.93 -0.01
C PRO A 477 12.86 -10.64 -0.74
N MET A 478 13.18 -9.59 0.03
CA MET A 478 13.65 -8.32 -0.53
C MET A 478 14.87 -8.56 -1.42
N TYR A 479 14.81 -8.00 -2.62
CA TYR A 479 15.82 -8.28 -3.67
C TYR A 479 17.00 -7.33 -3.58
N TRP A 480 17.77 -7.45 -2.45
CA TRP A 480 18.95 -6.63 -2.21
C TRP A 480 20.06 -6.89 -3.23
N SER A 481 20.27 -8.16 -3.60
CA SER A 481 21.32 -8.61 -4.49
C SER A 481 20.87 -9.80 -5.35
N LYS A 482 21.51 -10.01 -6.51
CA LYS A 482 21.38 -11.25 -7.30
C LYS A 482 22.11 -12.43 -6.68
N ASP A 483 23.08 -12.18 -5.79
CA ASP A 483 23.76 -13.20 -5.02
C ASP A 483 22.92 -13.59 -3.81
N ALA A 484 22.24 -14.72 -3.90
CA ALA A 484 21.36 -15.23 -2.84
C ALA A 484 22.13 -15.65 -1.55
N GLU A 485 23.44 -15.84 -1.63
CA GLU A 485 24.29 -16.18 -0.49
C GLU A 485 24.90 -14.93 0.18
N LYS A 486 24.55 -13.74 -0.31
CA LYS A 486 25.04 -12.49 0.26
C LYS A 486 24.44 -12.26 1.64
N GLU A 487 25.25 -11.72 2.54
CA GLU A 487 24.82 -11.31 3.89
C GLU A 487 23.58 -10.41 3.84
N GLY A 488 22.57 -10.73 4.65
CA GLY A 488 21.30 -10.03 4.72
C GLY A 488 20.20 -10.55 3.79
N MET A 489 20.51 -11.55 2.93
CA MET A 489 19.51 -12.18 2.07
C MET A 489 18.69 -13.20 2.84
N CYS A 490 17.34 -13.10 2.79
CA CYS A 490 16.43 -14.07 3.40
C CYS A 490 16.17 -15.24 2.44
N ALA A 491 15.86 -16.42 3.00
CA ALA A 491 15.45 -17.60 2.22
C ALA A 491 14.01 -17.47 1.66
N GLY A 492 13.17 -16.66 2.30
CA GLY A 492 11.76 -16.49 1.99
C GLY A 492 10.83 -17.47 2.69
N PRO A 493 9.50 -17.26 2.54
CA PRO A 493 8.49 -18.11 3.15
C PRO A 493 8.61 -19.59 2.75
N PRO A 494 8.25 -20.53 3.66
CA PRO A 494 8.17 -21.94 3.32
C PRO A 494 7.17 -22.13 2.16
N ASP A 495 7.46 -23.08 1.27
CA ASP A 495 6.63 -23.41 0.10
C ASP A 495 6.50 -22.31 -0.96
N MET A 496 7.30 -21.24 -0.90
CA MET A 496 7.42 -20.25 -1.97
C MET A 496 7.89 -20.94 -3.27
N ASP A 497 7.25 -20.57 -4.39
CA ASP A 497 7.69 -21.08 -5.70
C ASP A 497 9.01 -20.40 -6.12
N ALA A 498 9.84 -21.13 -6.83
CA ALA A 498 11.00 -20.53 -7.48
C ALA A 498 10.55 -19.73 -8.72
N PHE A 499 10.90 -18.46 -8.79
CA PHE A 499 10.68 -17.63 -9.97
C PHE A 499 11.76 -16.56 -10.10
N GLU A 500 12.00 -16.12 -11.34
CA GLU A 500 12.96 -15.06 -11.63
C GLU A 500 12.32 -13.69 -11.47
N MET A 501 13.03 -12.74 -10.90
CA MET A 501 12.64 -11.33 -10.88
C MET A 501 12.65 -10.76 -12.30
N LYS A 502 11.84 -9.74 -12.54
CA LYS A 502 11.69 -9.13 -13.85
C LYS A 502 12.70 -8.02 -14.10
N PHE A 503 13.06 -7.32 -13.06
CA PHE A 503 13.98 -6.21 -13.04
C PHE A 503 15.18 -6.53 -12.15
N ASP A 504 16.20 -5.70 -12.20
CA ASP A 504 17.44 -5.90 -11.49
C ASP A 504 17.30 -5.73 -9.97
N SER A 505 18.27 -6.24 -9.22
CA SER A 505 18.35 -6.10 -7.76
C SER A 505 18.68 -4.66 -7.36
N LEU A 506 18.53 -4.34 -6.06
CA LEU A 506 18.88 -3.01 -5.55
C LEU A 506 20.32 -2.62 -5.91
N GLU A 507 21.29 -3.52 -5.68
CA GLU A 507 22.71 -3.25 -5.98
C GLU A 507 22.96 -2.76 -7.39
N GLU A 508 22.22 -3.26 -8.35
CA GLU A 508 22.34 -2.87 -9.75
C GLU A 508 21.55 -1.61 -10.04
N GLN A 509 20.32 -1.52 -9.51
CA GLN A 509 19.47 -0.35 -9.70
C GLN A 509 20.05 0.92 -9.07
N GLU A 510 20.83 0.83 -8.00
CA GLU A 510 21.56 1.97 -7.42
C GLU A 510 22.61 2.55 -8.37
N GLN A 511 23.12 1.75 -9.31
CA GLN A 511 24.13 2.21 -10.29
C GLN A 511 23.49 2.82 -11.55
N GLU A 512 22.18 2.68 -11.74
CA GLU A 512 21.44 3.10 -12.91
C GLU A 512 20.53 4.28 -12.58
N SER A 513 20.89 5.49 -12.98
CA SER A 513 20.18 6.73 -12.63
C SER A 513 18.72 6.81 -13.11
N ASP A 514 18.34 5.99 -14.08
CA ASP A 514 16.98 5.89 -14.61
C ASP A 514 16.24 4.62 -14.16
N SER A 515 16.76 3.91 -13.16
CA SER A 515 16.14 2.69 -12.59
C SER A 515 14.77 2.98 -11.95
N ILE A 516 14.03 1.91 -11.64
CA ILE A 516 12.75 2.00 -10.90
C ILE A 516 13.01 2.61 -9.51
N TYR A 517 14.08 2.16 -8.84
CA TYR A 517 14.51 2.65 -7.53
C TYR A 517 14.69 4.18 -7.49
N HIS A 518 15.52 4.73 -8.39
CA HIS A 518 15.74 6.18 -8.45
C HIS A 518 14.48 6.94 -8.82
N TYR A 519 13.62 6.36 -9.64
CA TYR A 519 12.34 6.97 -9.96
C TYR A 519 11.43 7.09 -8.74
N TYR A 520 11.29 6.02 -7.93
CA TYR A 520 10.50 6.05 -6.70
C TYR A 520 11.07 7.04 -5.68
N LYS A 521 12.39 7.08 -5.48
CA LYS A 521 13.06 8.09 -4.65
C LYS A 521 12.64 9.50 -5.06
N LYS A 522 12.73 9.80 -6.35
CA LYS A 522 12.34 11.12 -6.89
C LYS A 522 10.86 11.44 -6.62
N VAL A 523 9.97 10.48 -6.79
CA VAL A 523 8.54 10.67 -6.50
C VAL A 523 8.30 10.97 -5.02
N ILE A 524 8.89 10.19 -4.13
CA ILE A 524 8.75 10.37 -2.67
C ILE A 524 9.33 11.73 -2.26
N ARG A 525 10.48 12.13 -2.82
CA ARG A 525 11.08 13.45 -2.58
C ARG A 525 10.14 14.58 -3.00
N ILE A 526 9.57 14.53 -4.20
CA ILE A 526 8.56 15.51 -4.67
C ILE A 526 7.37 15.57 -3.71
N ARG A 527 6.86 14.43 -3.27
CA ARG A 527 5.77 14.37 -2.29
C ARG A 527 6.15 15.06 -0.97
N ASN A 528 7.33 14.73 -0.42
CA ASN A 528 7.81 15.27 0.84
C ASN A 528 8.14 16.77 0.78
N GLN A 529 8.50 17.30 -0.40
CA GLN A 529 8.75 18.72 -0.62
C GLN A 529 7.48 19.56 -0.75
N ASN A 530 6.36 18.94 -1.06
CA ASN A 530 5.12 19.63 -1.41
C ASN A 530 3.95 19.09 -0.57
N PRO A 531 3.70 19.67 0.63
CA PRO A 531 2.67 19.19 1.56
C PRO A 531 1.26 19.21 0.96
N GLU A 532 1.01 20.02 -0.06
CA GLU A 532 -0.27 20.08 -0.78
C GLU A 532 -0.59 18.74 -1.46
N ILE A 533 0.44 17.93 -1.81
CA ILE A 533 0.21 16.61 -2.42
C ILE A 533 -0.53 15.69 -1.46
N ALA A 534 -0.09 15.65 -0.20
CA ALA A 534 -0.67 14.78 0.81
C ALA A 534 -1.93 15.36 1.45
N ARG A 535 -1.97 16.69 1.71
CA ARG A 535 -3.00 17.36 2.51
C ARG A 535 -4.03 18.12 1.70
N GLY A 536 -3.72 18.39 0.41
CA GLY A 536 -4.54 19.29 -0.41
C GLY A 536 -5.88 18.68 -0.81
N GLU A 537 -6.91 19.53 -0.75
CA GLU A 537 -8.22 19.25 -1.35
C GLU A 537 -8.07 19.14 -2.87
N VAL A 538 -8.55 18.04 -3.44
CA VAL A 538 -8.41 17.71 -4.85
C VAL A 538 -9.51 18.39 -5.67
N THR A 539 -9.11 19.13 -6.70
CA THR A 539 -9.98 19.60 -7.78
C THR A 539 -9.57 18.93 -9.09
N TYR A 540 -10.47 18.19 -9.69
CA TYR A 540 -10.29 17.62 -11.01
C TYR A 540 -10.61 18.66 -12.09
N LEU A 541 -9.66 18.93 -13.02
CA LEU A 541 -9.82 19.89 -14.12
C LEU A 541 -10.29 19.16 -15.38
N GLU A 542 -11.61 18.97 -15.51
CA GLU A 542 -12.24 18.19 -16.57
C GLU A 542 -11.91 18.75 -17.97
N GLU A 543 -11.86 20.09 -18.14
CA GLU A 543 -11.60 20.75 -19.41
C GLU A 543 -10.18 20.55 -19.98
N LEU A 544 -9.26 20.11 -19.13
CA LEU A 544 -7.86 19.81 -19.49
C LEU A 544 -7.55 18.31 -19.49
N SER A 545 -8.51 17.51 -19.12
CA SER A 545 -8.37 16.07 -18.95
C SER A 545 -9.11 15.33 -20.06
N GLY A 546 -8.63 14.12 -20.37
CA GLY A 546 -9.20 13.30 -21.45
C GLY A 546 -8.62 11.90 -21.49
N ASP A 547 -8.46 11.38 -22.68
CA ASP A 547 -7.91 10.03 -22.86
C ASP A 547 -6.43 9.97 -22.44
N SER A 548 -5.62 10.98 -22.86
CA SER A 548 -4.18 11.01 -22.63
C SER A 548 -3.76 11.76 -21.36
N PHE A 549 -4.52 12.78 -20.95
CA PHE A 549 -4.16 13.65 -19.85
C PHE A 549 -5.14 13.54 -18.68
N CYS A 550 -4.58 13.61 -17.46
CA CYS A 550 -5.32 13.89 -16.23
C CYS A 550 -4.68 15.10 -15.54
N VAL A 551 -5.46 16.13 -15.23
CA VAL A 551 -4.99 17.34 -14.56
C VAL A 551 -5.72 17.50 -13.24
N LEU A 552 -4.94 17.53 -12.15
CA LEU A 552 -5.42 17.74 -10.79
C LEU A 552 -4.81 19.01 -10.23
N ARG A 553 -5.63 19.79 -9.54
CA ARG A 553 -5.19 20.86 -8.65
C ARG A 553 -5.42 20.41 -7.22
N LYS A 554 -4.45 20.62 -6.35
CA LYS A 554 -4.59 20.36 -4.92
C LYS A 554 -4.34 21.66 -4.17
N GLN A 555 -5.23 21.99 -3.24
CA GLN A 555 -5.13 23.20 -2.43
C GLN A 555 -5.01 22.83 -0.95
N TRP A 556 -3.97 23.34 -0.31
CA TRP A 556 -3.79 23.23 1.14
C TRP A 556 -3.41 24.59 1.71
N GLU A 557 -4.21 25.06 2.69
CA GLU A 557 -4.10 26.42 3.21
C GLU A 557 -4.19 27.47 2.08
N ASP A 558 -3.21 28.34 1.97
CA ASP A 558 -3.13 29.40 0.95
C ASP A 558 -2.26 29.00 -0.26
N SER A 559 -1.88 27.70 -0.37
CA SER A 559 -0.99 27.20 -1.43
C SER A 559 -1.69 26.17 -2.33
N GLU A 560 -1.42 26.28 -3.62
CA GLU A 560 -1.93 25.38 -4.66
C GLU A 560 -0.77 24.68 -5.38
N ILE A 561 -0.98 23.40 -5.70
CA ILE A 561 -0.10 22.61 -6.58
C ILE A 561 -0.94 21.97 -7.69
N MET A 562 -0.37 21.85 -8.88
CA MET A 562 -1.01 21.18 -10.02
C MET A 562 -0.18 19.96 -10.42
N LEU A 563 -0.86 18.83 -10.56
CA LEU A 563 -0.30 17.57 -11.05
C LEU A 563 -0.90 17.25 -12.41
N ILE A 564 -0.06 17.08 -13.40
CA ILE A 564 -0.44 16.75 -14.78
C ILE A 564 0.15 15.38 -15.11
N PHE A 565 -0.71 14.41 -15.35
CA PHE A 565 -0.34 13.04 -15.72
C PHE A 565 -0.60 12.84 -17.21
N HIS A 566 0.38 12.33 -17.94
CA HIS A 566 0.25 11.95 -19.34
C HIS A 566 0.43 10.43 -19.50
N THR A 567 -0.63 9.76 -19.95
CA THR A 567 -0.67 8.31 -20.19
C THR A 567 -0.72 7.95 -21.67
N GLY A 568 -0.81 8.97 -22.57
CA GLY A 568 -0.93 8.78 -24.00
C GLY A 568 0.30 8.14 -24.64
N GLU A 569 0.15 7.62 -25.83
CA GLU A 569 1.27 7.12 -26.62
C GLU A 569 2.03 8.29 -27.28
N GLY A 570 3.37 8.25 -27.18
CA GLY A 570 4.24 9.27 -27.77
C GLY A 570 4.29 10.56 -26.97
N THR A 571 4.61 11.65 -27.67
CA THR A 571 4.77 12.98 -27.06
C THR A 571 3.62 13.88 -27.47
N GLU A 572 2.90 14.42 -26.50
CA GLU A 572 1.75 15.31 -26.73
C GLU A 572 1.93 16.68 -26.09
N GLU A 573 1.26 17.70 -26.64
CA GLU A 573 1.26 19.07 -26.14
C GLU A 573 -0.04 19.38 -25.39
N LEU A 574 0.08 19.92 -24.17
CA LEU A 574 -1.04 20.44 -23.38
C LEU A 574 -0.96 21.98 -23.32
N ASP A 575 -2.06 22.66 -23.70
CA ASP A 575 -2.18 24.12 -23.62
C ASP A 575 -2.63 24.52 -22.21
N LEU A 576 -1.75 25.19 -21.46
CA LEU A 576 -1.98 25.69 -20.11
C LEU A 576 -2.44 27.17 -20.09
N LYS A 577 -2.82 27.70 -21.25
CA LYS A 577 -3.19 29.11 -21.42
C LYS A 577 -4.42 29.45 -20.56
N ASN A 578 -4.36 30.64 -19.95
CA ASN A 578 -5.37 31.17 -19.02
C ASN A 578 -5.46 30.43 -17.67
N LEU A 579 -4.56 29.51 -17.40
CA LEU A 579 -4.45 28.92 -16.06
C LEU A 579 -3.59 29.79 -15.17
N THR A 580 -4.01 29.88 -13.94
CA THR A 580 -3.24 30.52 -12.86
C THR A 580 -3.04 29.53 -11.73
N LEU A 581 -1.92 29.67 -11.04
CA LEU A 581 -1.57 28.88 -9.87
C LEU A 581 -0.99 29.84 -8.82
N ASN A 582 -1.48 29.81 -7.61
CA ASN A 582 -1.10 30.76 -6.55
C ASN A 582 -1.23 32.24 -6.99
N GLY A 583 -2.23 32.55 -7.83
CA GLY A 583 -2.50 33.89 -8.35
C GLY A 583 -1.55 34.37 -9.45
N ALA A 584 -0.64 33.53 -9.95
CA ALA A 584 0.27 33.82 -11.05
C ALA A 584 -0.06 32.99 -12.31
N GLU A 585 0.27 33.50 -13.50
CA GLU A 585 0.22 32.72 -14.74
C GLU A 585 1.29 31.62 -14.70
N ILE A 586 0.95 30.44 -15.24
CA ILE A 586 1.88 29.31 -15.34
C ILE A 586 3.00 29.65 -16.33
N SER A 587 4.22 29.32 -15.96
CA SER A 587 5.43 29.49 -16.75
C SER A 587 6.47 28.43 -16.36
N GLU A 588 7.63 28.44 -16.99
CA GLU A 588 8.78 27.60 -16.65
C GLU A 588 9.16 27.71 -15.16
N LYS A 589 8.92 28.88 -14.55
CA LYS A 589 9.21 29.13 -13.13
C LYS A 589 8.24 28.43 -12.17
N SER A 590 7.12 27.96 -12.69
CA SER A 590 6.13 27.20 -11.91
C SER A 590 6.51 25.72 -11.75
N ILE A 591 7.54 25.22 -12.45
CA ILE A 591 7.96 23.83 -12.36
C ILE A 591 8.52 23.56 -10.95
N ARG A 592 8.02 22.50 -10.34
CA ARG A 592 8.50 21.94 -9.07
C ARG A 592 9.12 20.56 -9.21
N GLY A 593 8.80 19.86 -10.27
CA GLY A 593 9.39 18.60 -10.63
C GLY A 593 8.80 18.04 -11.91
N THR A 594 9.56 17.19 -12.55
CA THR A 594 9.13 16.39 -13.69
C THR A 594 9.51 14.94 -13.45
N LEU A 595 8.66 14.01 -13.82
CA LEU A 595 8.87 12.58 -13.68
C LEU A 595 8.71 11.95 -15.06
N GLU A 596 9.82 11.52 -15.63
CA GLU A 596 9.88 10.85 -16.92
C GLU A 596 10.29 9.39 -16.72
N THR A 597 9.63 8.50 -17.42
CA THR A 597 9.91 7.06 -17.37
C THR A 597 10.89 6.58 -18.44
N GLY A 598 11.45 7.49 -19.23
CA GLY A 598 12.41 7.24 -20.31
C GLY A 598 13.30 8.45 -20.57
N GLU A 599 14.02 8.42 -21.70
CA GLU A 599 15.02 9.44 -22.05
C GLU A 599 14.41 10.81 -22.43
N GLU A 600 13.18 10.81 -23.01
CA GLU A 600 12.51 12.05 -23.41
C GLU A 600 12.08 12.84 -22.18
N LYS A 601 12.24 14.18 -22.25
CA LYS A 601 11.97 15.08 -21.12
C LYS A 601 10.69 15.87 -21.32
N VAL A 602 10.03 16.18 -20.20
CA VAL A 602 8.96 17.16 -20.16
C VAL A 602 9.54 18.55 -20.44
N VAL A 603 8.92 19.28 -21.36
CA VAL A 603 9.35 20.65 -21.71
C VAL A 603 8.18 21.61 -21.53
N VAL A 604 8.38 22.65 -20.72
CA VAL A 604 7.41 23.75 -20.59
C VAL A 604 7.99 24.97 -21.26
N THR A 605 7.23 25.57 -22.17
CA THR A 605 7.61 26.81 -22.86
C THR A 605 6.44 27.79 -22.83
N GLY A 606 6.56 28.84 -22.03
CA GLY A 606 5.46 29.77 -21.78
C GLY A 606 4.29 29.02 -21.10
N GLN A 607 3.14 28.99 -21.76
CA GLN A 607 1.92 28.34 -21.29
C GLN A 607 1.63 27.01 -22.03
N LYS A 608 2.67 26.29 -22.45
CA LYS A 608 2.56 25.00 -23.14
C LYS A 608 3.46 23.98 -22.48
N ALA A 609 2.93 22.81 -22.20
CA ALA A 609 3.69 21.64 -21.74
C ALA A 609 3.73 20.59 -22.85
N VAL A 610 4.93 20.16 -23.22
CA VAL A 610 5.17 19.03 -24.13
C VAL A 610 5.60 17.86 -23.26
N MET A 611 4.81 16.80 -23.26
CA MET A 611 4.96 15.69 -22.32
C MET A 611 5.12 14.36 -23.05
N PRO A 612 6.20 13.61 -22.80
CA PRO A 612 6.36 12.26 -23.34
C PRO A 612 5.41 11.27 -22.64
N SER A 613 5.26 10.10 -23.26
CA SER A 613 4.45 9.00 -22.72
C SER A 613 4.85 8.62 -21.30
N TYR A 614 3.89 8.38 -20.44
CA TYR A 614 4.10 8.03 -19.02
C TYR A 614 4.97 9.05 -18.28
N SER A 615 4.61 10.32 -18.37
CA SER A 615 5.29 11.39 -17.63
C SER A 615 4.34 12.17 -16.74
N ILE A 616 4.91 12.84 -15.73
CA ILE A 616 4.16 13.68 -14.78
C ILE A 616 4.88 15.02 -14.68
N LEU A 617 4.10 16.10 -14.72
CA LEU A 617 4.56 17.46 -14.49
C LEU A 617 3.93 18.01 -13.22
N VAL A 618 4.76 18.51 -12.33
CA VAL A 618 4.36 19.12 -11.06
C VAL A 618 4.61 20.62 -11.13
N LEU A 619 3.57 21.42 -10.94
CA LEU A 619 3.61 22.89 -11.01
C LEU A 619 3.14 23.49 -9.68
N LYS A 620 3.83 24.59 -9.25
CA LYS A 620 3.45 25.35 -8.04
C LYS A 620 3.72 26.85 -8.17
#